data_4de9e831307128512017a9526f8075f4
#
_entry.id   4de9e831307128512017a9526f8075f4
#
_cell.length_a   1.000
_cell.length_b   1.000
_cell.length_c   1.000
_cell.angle_alpha   90.00
_cell.angle_beta   90.00
_cell.angle_gamma   90.00
#
_symmetry.space_group_name_H-M   'P 1'
#
loop_
_entity.id
_entity.type
_entity.pdbx_description
1 polymer ?
#
loop_
_entity_poly.entity_id
_entity_poly.type
_entity_poly.pdbx_seq_one_letter_code
_entity_poly.pdbx_strand_id
1 'polypeptide(L)'
;MLKINQNIKNKFDYFLNTLAIILIILFNRTTIVYGANNNWIEVSKTPAGIQYLEGDSLIFKGKGIIEIKTKYLKIDPESLKGIEENIYAMEINCLTNEFKDISVNGKKNLTAKWQVSNGDKLLDDVILDSCKNV
;
A
#
# COMPACT_ATOMS: atom_id res chain seq x y z
N MET A 1 5.66 33.26 59.98
CA MET A 1 6.31 33.31 58.67
C MET A 1 7.14 32.05 58.47
N LEU A 2 6.61 31.06 57.72
CA LEU A 2 7.26 29.75 57.53
C LEU A 2 8.44 29.94 56.55
N LYS A 3 9.70 29.80 57.02
CA LYS A 3 10.88 29.72 56.16
C LYS A 3 10.81 28.38 55.37
N ILE A 4 10.38 28.43 54.14
CA ILE A 4 10.48 27.28 53.23
C ILE A 4 11.96 27.00 53.03
N ASN A 5 12.39 25.78 53.42
CA ASN A 5 13.77 25.32 53.35
C ASN A 5 14.23 25.35 51.88
N GLN A 6 15.21 26.19 51.60
CA GLN A 6 15.73 26.41 50.24
C GLN A 6 16.16 25.10 49.55
N ASN A 7 16.54 24.11 50.34
CA ASN A 7 16.97 22.80 49.84
C ASN A 7 15.78 21.98 49.23
N ILE A 8 14.57 22.20 49.73
CA ILE A 8 13.34 21.55 49.23
C ILE A 8 12.92 22.24 47.91
N LYS A 9 13.09 23.56 47.84
CA LYS A 9 12.76 24.34 46.64
C LYS A 9 13.64 23.91 45.45
N ASN A 10 14.94 23.80 45.66
CA ASN A 10 15.91 23.39 44.65
C ASN A 10 15.63 21.94 44.13
N LYS A 11 15.28 20.99 45.02
CA LYS A 11 14.91 19.62 44.62
C LYS A 11 13.64 19.59 43.81
N PHE A 12 12.66 20.42 44.12
CA PHE A 12 11.40 20.53 43.40
C PHE A 12 11.60 21.12 41.99
N ASP A 13 12.46 22.14 41.86
CA ASP A 13 12.79 22.76 40.56
C ASP A 13 13.54 21.78 39.65
N TYR A 14 14.46 20.96 40.19
CA TYR A 14 15.12 19.88 39.44
C TYR A 14 14.15 18.81 38.99
N PHE A 15 13.21 18.45 39.82
CA PHE A 15 12.16 17.45 39.46
C PHE A 15 11.24 17.96 38.34
N LEU A 16 10.83 19.22 38.43
CA LEU A 16 9.99 19.86 37.38
C LEU A 16 10.74 19.97 36.04
N ASN A 17 12.03 20.33 36.04
CA ASN A 17 12.84 20.41 34.84
C ASN A 17 13.06 19.04 34.19
N THR A 18 13.38 18.02 34.99
CA THR A 18 13.50 16.64 34.46
C THR A 18 12.19 16.11 33.91
N LEU A 19 11.07 16.39 34.55
CA LEU A 19 9.73 16.00 34.06
C LEU A 19 9.38 16.69 32.73
N ALA A 20 9.73 17.98 32.59
CA ALA A 20 9.53 18.74 31.35
C ALA A 20 10.34 18.17 30.20
N ILE A 21 11.61 17.78 30.45
CA ILE A 21 12.48 17.19 29.43
C ILE A 21 11.93 15.82 28.98
N ILE A 22 11.46 14.99 29.91
CA ILE A 22 10.86 13.68 29.60
C ILE A 22 9.58 13.86 28.76
N LEU A 23 8.73 14.83 29.11
CA LEU A 23 7.54 15.18 28.32
C LEU A 23 7.90 15.61 26.90
N ILE A 24 8.91 16.47 26.72
CA ILE A 24 9.36 16.91 25.40
C ILE A 24 9.85 15.72 24.56
N ILE A 25 10.58 14.78 25.16
CA ILE A 25 11.05 13.56 24.45
C ILE A 25 9.88 12.63 24.07
N LEU A 26 8.86 12.53 24.92
CA LEU A 26 7.68 11.71 24.63
C LEU A 26 6.77 12.32 23.57
N PHE A 27 6.68 13.66 23.49
CA PHE A 27 5.90 14.35 22.45
C PHE A 27 6.63 14.49 21.12
N ASN A 28 7.98 14.42 21.10
CA ASN A 28 8.76 14.37 19.86
C ASN A 28 8.89 12.95 19.28
N ARG A 29 7.90 12.10 19.45
CA ARG A 29 7.76 10.95 18.56
C ARG A 29 7.40 11.51 17.19
N THR A 30 8.42 11.86 16.40
CA THR A 30 8.27 11.97 14.97
C THR A 30 7.66 10.65 14.52
N THR A 31 6.37 10.66 14.19
CA THR A 31 5.80 9.64 13.34
C THR A 31 6.65 9.71 12.07
N ILE A 32 7.55 8.75 11.91
CA ILE A 32 8.15 8.48 10.61
C ILE A 32 6.94 8.06 9.79
N VAL A 33 6.36 9.00 9.07
CA VAL A 33 5.48 8.68 7.95
C VAL A 33 6.40 7.98 6.98
N TYR A 34 6.41 6.64 7.03
CA TYR A 34 6.86 5.86 5.90
C TYR A 34 5.98 6.33 4.75
N GLY A 35 6.48 7.25 3.95
CA GLY A 35 5.94 7.48 2.63
C GLY A 35 5.93 6.10 2.00
N ALA A 36 4.74 5.56 1.72
CA ALA A 36 4.60 4.33 0.99
C ALA A 36 5.29 4.56 -0.35
N ASN A 37 6.54 4.13 -0.45
CA ASN A 37 7.28 4.12 -1.69
C ASN A 37 6.67 2.94 -2.46
N ASN A 38 5.49 3.20 -3.06
CA ASN A 38 4.76 2.20 -3.82
C ASN A 38 5.65 1.82 -4.99
N ASN A 39 6.30 0.66 -4.87
CA ASN A 39 7.20 0.14 -5.89
C ASN A 39 6.35 -0.46 -7.03
N TRP A 40 5.77 0.43 -7.85
CA TRP A 40 5.01 0.06 -9.03
C TRP A 40 5.94 -0.39 -10.15
N ILE A 41 5.80 -1.63 -10.58
CA ILE A 41 6.56 -2.25 -11.66
C ILE A 41 5.65 -2.33 -12.88
N GLU A 42 6.03 -1.72 -13.99
CA GLU A 42 5.31 -1.85 -15.27
C GLU A 42 5.46 -3.29 -15.78
N VAL A 43 4.34 -3.97 -16.00
CA VAL A 43 4.32 -5.36 -16.48
C VAL A 43 3.75 -5.50 -17.88
N SER A 44 2.88 -4.58 -18.30
CA SER A 44 2.27 -4.62 -19.61
C SER A 44 1.88 -3.23 -20.10
N LYS A 45 1.99 -3.02 -21.42
CA LYS A 45 1.60 -1.78 -22.07
C LYS A 45 0.94 -2.06 -23.43
N THR A 46 -0.16 -1.36 -23.67
CA THR A 46 -0.87 -1.32 -24.94
C THR A 46 -1.21 0.13 -25.30
N PRO A 47 -1.68 0.42 -26.52
CA PRO A 47 -2.17 1.77 -26.85
C PRO A 47 -3.31 2.24 -25.93
N ALA A 48 -4.08 1.32 -25.35
CA ALA A 48 -5.21 1.63 -24.46
C ALA A 48 -4.79 1.95 -23.02
N GLY A 49 -3.63 1.45 -22.58
CA GLY A 49 -3.20 1.67 -21.20
C GLY A 49 -1.94 0.91 -20.80
N ILE A 50 -1.56 1.13 -19.55
CA ILE A 50 -0.39 0.50 -18.91
C ILE A 50 -0.86 -0.17 -17.63
N GLN A 51 -0.34 -1.38 -17.39
CA GLN A 51 -0.60 -2.15 -16.19
C GLN A 51 0.67 -2.28 -15.36
N TYR A 52 0.52 -2.07 -14.06
CA TYR A 52 1.58 -2.15 -13.06
C TYR A 52 1.24 -3.16 -11.97
N LEU A 53 2.25 -3.76 -11.37
CA LEU A 53 2.18 -4.52 -10.12
C LEU A 53 2.84 -3.74 -8.99
N GLU A 54 2.28 -3.80 -7.77
CA GLU A 54 2.97 -3.36 -6.57
C GLU A 54 3.84 -4.50 -6.05
N GLY A 55 5.17 -4.38 -6.25
CA GLY A 55 6.14 -5.47 -6.05
C GLY A 55 6.10 -6.11 -4.66
N ASP A 56 5.81 -5.34 -3.61
CA ASP A 56 5.79 -5.80 -2.22
C ASP A 56 4.39 -6.21 -1.73
N SER A 57 3.37 -6.22 -2.62
CA SER A 57 1.98 -6.50 -2.24
C SER A 57 1.56 -7.96 -2.37
N LEU A 58 2.43 -8.84 -2.91
CA LEU A 58 2.10 -10.23 -3.19
C LEU A 58 1.95 -11.03 -1.90
N ILE A 59 0.77 -11.64 -1.73
CA ILE A 59 0.42 -12.48 -0.57
C ILE A 59 0.00 -13.86 -1.06
N PHE A 60 0.65 -14.91 -0.58
CA PHE A 60 0.26 -16.29 -0.86
C PHE A 60 -0.91 -16.71 0.02
N LYS A 61 -2.02 -17.07 -0.57
CA LYS A 61 -3.26 -17.53 0.11
C LYS A 61 -3.34 -19.06 0.22
N GLY A 62 -2.44 -19.76 -0.46
CA GLY A 62 -2.43 -21.23 -0.56
C GLY A 62 -3.23 -21.76 -1.74
N LYS A 63 -3.03 -23.06 -2.06
CA LYS A 63 -3.71 -23.75 -3.19
C LYS A 63 -3.55 -23.07 -4.55
N GLY A 64 -2.38 -22.46 -4.80
CA GLY A 64 -2.11 -21.73 -6.04
C GLY A 64 -2.83 -20.37 -6.14
N ILE A 65 -3.40 -19.86 -5.05
CA ILE A 65 -4.05 -18.55 -5.02
C ILE A 65 -3.09 -17.53 -4.40
N ILE A 66 -2.97 -16.40 -5.07
CA ILE A 66 -2.24 -15.22 -4.59
C ILE A 66 -3.17 -14.01 -4.53
N GLU A 67 -2.82 -13.06 -3.69
CA GLU A 67 -3.41 -11.71 -3.67
C GLU A 67 -2.31 -10.71 -4.02
N ILE A 68 -2.63 -9.76 -4.88
CA ILE A 68 -1.69 -8.73 -5.33
C ILE A 68 -2.43 -7.42 -5.62
N LYS A 69 -1.74 -6.30 -5.44
CA LYS A 69 -2.25 -5.01 -5.89
C LYS A 69 -1.72 -4.69 -7.27
N THR A 70 -2.61 -4.21 -8.11
CA THR A 70 -2.32 -3.78 -9.46
C THR A 70 -2.83 -2.36 -9.70
N LYS A 71 -2.25 -1.69 -10.67
CA LYS A 71 -2.65 -0.36 -11.08
C LYS A 71 -2.79 -0.31 -12.59
N TYR A 72 -3.95 0.10 -13.06
CA TYR A 72 -4.22 0.37 -14.47
C TYR A 72 -4.20 1.87 -14.73
N LEU A 73 -3.38 2.30 -15.68
CA LEU A 73 -3.34 3.66 -16.18
C LEU A 73 -3.89 3.68 -17.60
N LYS A 74 -5.07 4.26 -17.78
CA LYS A 74 -5.68 4.46 -19.09
C LYS A 74 -4.95 5.55 -19.86
N ILE A 75 -4.63 5.31 -21.13
CA ILE A 75 -3.96 6.24 -22.01
C ILE A 75 -4.96 6.83 -22.99
N ASP A 76 -4.94 8.16 -23.14
CA ASP A 76 -5.65 8.85 -24.19
C ASP A 76 -4.94 8.60 -25.52
N PRO A 77 -5.61 8.05 -26.56
CA PRO A 77 -4.97 7.70 -27.82
C PRO A 77 -4.49 8.90 -28.64
N GLU A 78 -5.07 10.09 -28.43
CA GLU A 78 -4.71 11.29 -29.18
C GLU A 78 -3.53 12.03 -28.53
N SER A 79 -3.60 12.25 -27.23
CA SER A 79 -2.55 12.98 -26.49
C SER A 79 -1.43 12.11 -25.95
N LEU A 80 -1.61 10.78 -25.95
CA LEU A 80 -0.71 9.76 -25.36
C LEU A 80 -0.45 9.99 -23.85
N LYS A 81 -1.33 10.70 -23.17
CA LYS A 81 -1.24 10.97 -21.73
C LYS A 81 -2.12 10.04 -20.93
N GLY A 82 -1.71 9.74 -19.70
CA GLY A 82 -2.56 9.06 -18.72
C GLY A 82 -3.73 9.95 -18.31
N ILE A 83 -4.95 9.44 -18.44
CA ILE A 83 -6.19 10.18 -18.16
C ILE A 83 -7.01 9.62 -17.02
N GLU A 84 -6.78 8.38 -16.63
CA GLU A 84 -7.49 7.71 -15.55
C GLU A 84 -6.59 6.65 -14.92
N GLU A 85 -6.56 6.62 -13.60
CA GLU A 85 -5.82 5.63 -12.83
C GLU A 85 -6.77 4.86 -11.93
N ASN A 86 -6.70 3.53 -11.97
CA ASN A 86 -7.45 2.67 -11.06
C ASN A 86 -6.51 1.67 -10.37
N ILE A 87 -6.66 1.54 -9.06
CA ILE A 87 -5.93 0.59 -8.23
C ILE A 87 -6.85 -0.56 -7.85
N TYR A 88 -6.41 -1.78 -8.12
CA TYR A 88 -7.14 -3.01 -7.83
C TYR A 88 -6.38 -3.81 -6.77
N ALA A 89 -7.09 -4.44 -5.83
CA ALA A 89 -6.59 -5.63 -5.16
C ALA A 89 -7.25 -6.83 -5.85
N MET A 90 -6.41 -7.74 -6.35
CA MET A 90 -6.84 -8.90 -7.12
C MET A 90 -6.46 -10.18 -6.40
N GLU A 91 -7.33 -11.18 -6.41
CA GLU A 91 -6.92 -12.55 -6.19
C GLU A 91 -6.75 -13.24 -7.56
N ILE A 92 -5.66 -13.98 -7.71
CA ILE A 92 -5.33 -14.74 -8.93
C ILE A 92 -5.17 -16.21 -8.54
N ASN A 93 -5.83 -17.08 -9.28
CA ASN A 93 -5.63 -18.53 -9.20
C ASN A 93 -4.64 -18.96 -10.28
N CYS A 94 -3.40 -19.17 -9.90
CA CYS A 94 -2.32 -19.53 -10.82
C CYS A 94 -2.47 -20.94 -11.43
N LEU A 95 -3.34 -21.80 -10.88
CA LEU A 95 -3.61 -23.13 -11.44
C LEU A 95 -4.61 -23.09 -12.59
N THR A 96 -5.56 -22.14 -12.56
CA THR A 96 -6.65 -22.03 -13.54
C THR A 96 -6.52 -20.78 -14.41
N ASN A 97 -5.57 -19.88 -14.12
CA ASN A 97 -5.41 -18.57 -14.76
C ASN A 97 -6.68 -17.69 -14.66
N GLU A 98 -7.42 -17.84 -13.57
CA GLU A 98 -8.57 -17.00 -13.26
C GLU A 98 -8.18 -15.91 -12.27
N PHE A 99 -8.89 -14.79 -12.33
CA PHE A 99 -8.72 -13.69 -11.38
C PHE A 99 -10.07 -13.18 -10.88
N LYS A 100 -10.05 -12.42 -9.80
CA LYS A 100 -11.19 -11.62 -9.34
C LYS A 100 -10.69 -10.35 -8.66
N ASP A 101 -11.36 -9.23 -8.91
CA ASP A 101 -11.08 -7.96 -8.26
C ASP A 101 -11.79 -7.90 -6.91
N ILE A 102 -11.04 -8.06 -5.82
CA ILE A 102 -11.59 -8.02 -4.45
C ILE A 102 -11.76 -6.59 -3.92
N SER A 103 -11.06 -5.62 -4.52
CA SER A 103 -11.34 -4.20 -4.31
C SER A 103 -10.92 -3.36 -5.51
N VAL A 104 -11.56 -2.20 -5.68
CA VAL A 104 -11.23 -1.18 -6.67
C VAL A 104 -11.14 0.17 -5.96
N ASN A 105 -10.02 0.87 -6.11
CA ASN A 105 -9.75 2.16 -5.47
C ASN A 105 -10.07 2.16 -3.96
N GLY A 106 -9.68 1.06 -3.27
CA GLY A 106 -9.90 0.85 -1.84
C GLY A 106 -11.32 0.44 -1.44
N LYS A 107 -12.28 0.40 -2.36
CA LYS A 107 -13.64 -0.06 -2.09
C LYS A 107 -13.74 -1.56 -2.31
N LYS A 108 -14.16 -2.32 -1.27
CA LYS A 108 -14.37 -3.77 -1.38
C LYS A 108 -15.43 -4.10 -2.42
N ASN A 109 -15.13 -5.11 -3.25
CA ASN A 109 -16.06 -5.71 -4.19
C ASN A 109 -16.66 -6.98 -3.58
N LEU A 110 -17.83 -6.86 -2.94
CA LEU A 110 -18.52 -7.96 -2.26
C LEU A 110 -19.12 -8.99 -3.24
N THR A 111 -19.21 -8.63 -4.53
CA THR A 111 -19.76 -9.47 -5.59
C THR A 111 -18.67 -10.04 -6.51
N ALA A 112 -17.41 -9.94 -6.10
CA ALA A 112 -16.28 -10.45 -6.87
C ALA A 112 -16.44 -11.93 -7.22
N LYS A 113 -16.30 -12.24 -8.51
CA LYS A 113 -16.38 -13.62 -9.04
C LYS A 113 -15.10 -13.94 -9.80
N TRP A 114 -14.71 -15.20 -9.79
CA TRP A 114 -13.66 -15.71 -10.63
C TRP A 114 -14.02 -15.53 -12.11
N GLN A 115 -13.10 -15.06 -12.90
CA GLN A 115 -13.26 -14.76 -14.31
C GLN A 115 -11.92 -14.96 -15.05
N VAL A 116 -11.98 -15.20 -16.32
CA VAL A 116 -10.83 -15.29 -17.22
C VAL A 116 -10.60 -13.94 -17.90
N SER A 117 -9.37 -13.68 -18.34
CA SER A 117 -8.97 -12.43 -19.02
C SER A 117 -9.64 -12.19 -20.36
N ASN A 118 -10.20 -13.25 -20.98
CA ASN A 118 -10.81 -13.21 -22.32
C ASN A 118 -9.88 -12.62 -23.42
N GLY A 119 -8.56 -12.81 -23.27
CA GLY A 119 -7.59 -12.31 -24.24
C GLY A 119 -7.22 -10.83 -24.03
N ASP A 120 -7.58 -10.24 -22.90
CA ASP A 120 -7.05 -8.93 -22.52
C ASP A 120 -5.56 -9.07 -22.18
N LYS A 121 -4.72 -8.57 -23.09
CA LYS A 121 -3.26 -8.68 -22.95
C LYS A 121 -2.74 -8.08 -21.64
N LEU A 122 -3.32 -6.98 -21.16
CA LEU A 122 -2.89 -6.34 -19.91
C LEU A 122 -3.12 -7.26 -18.71
N LEU A 123 -4.27 -7.95 -18.66
CA LEU A 123 -4.60 -8.91 -17.62
C LEU A 123 -3.82 -10.22 -17.77
N ASP A 124 -3.64 -10.71 -18.99
CA ASP A 124 -2.84 -11.93 -19.26
C ASP A 124 -1.41 -11.75 -18.75
N ASP A 125 -0.77 -10.61 -19.04
CA ASP A 125 0.58 -10.31 -18.61
C ASP A 125 0.67 -10.16 -17.07
N VAL A 126 -0.34 -9.58 -16.41
CA VAL A 126 -0.44 -9.52 -14.93
C VAL A 126 -0.49 -10.91 -14.33
N ILE A 127 -1.38 -11.77 -14.83
CA ILE A 127 -1.53 -13.15 -14.33
C ILE A 127 -0.22 -13.92 -14.51
N LEU A 128 0.36 -13.84 -15.72
CA LEU A 128 1.62 -14.52 -16.04
C LEU A 128 2.75 -14.06 -15.14
N ASP A 129 2.92 -12.75 -14.97
CA ASP A 129 4.02 -12.19 -14.18
C ASP A 129 3.88 -12.50 -12.70
N SER A 130 2.66 -12.38 -12.16
CA SER A 130 2.36 -12.64 -10.74
C SER A 130 2.53 -14.12 -10.37
N CYS A 131 2.28 -15.04 -11.31
CA CYS A 131 2.31 -16.49 -11.07
C CYS A 131 3.67 -17.15 -11.35
N LYS A 132 4.69 -16.42 -11.80
CA LYS A 132 6.00 -16.99 -12.17
C LYS A 132 6.69 -17.79 -11.07
N ASN A 133 6.41 -17.51 -9.81
CA ASN A 133 7.10 -18.09 -8.66
C ASN A 133 6.15 -18.80 -7.69
N VAL A 134 4.99 -19.25 -8.17
CA VAL A 134 3.95 -19.92 -7.37
C VAL A 134 3.96 -21.43 -7.59
#